data_a2caed81c79794aeceb6568fbec6527b
#
_entry.id   a2caed81c79794aeceb6568fbec6527b
#
_cell.length_a   1.000
_cell.length_b   1.000
_cell.length_c   1.000
_cell.angle_alpha   90.00
_cell.angle_beta   90.00
_cell.angle_gamma   90.00
#
_symmetry.space_group_name_H-M   'P 1'
#
loop_
_entity.id
_entity.type
_entity.pdbx_description
1 polymer ?
#
loop_
_entity_poly.entity_id
_entity_poly.type
_entity_poly.pdbx_seq_one_letter_code
_entity_poly.pdbx_strand_id
1 'polypeptide(L)'
;PNVSSEVNGVLKRMFGDSWGPRLEHILRYTLLALLDRPDSTLLDISRILTDKDFRKETLEYCTDVTVLQFWKQEFGQWNEKQVNESIAPVLNKVGAFTANPIIRNIIGQPRSSFDVRKIMDEGKILVVNLSKGLIGEDNAGILGSFLVTKIQLAAMSRSDIPDVSKRRPFYLYVDEFQNFATDSFSVILSEARKYGLNLTVANQYIAQMTDSVRDAVFGNVGTTISFRVSADDAPIL
;
A
#
# COMPACT_ATOMS: atom_id res chain seq x y z
N PRO A 1 9.67 2.81 8.96
CA PRO A 1 9.58 3.90 7.96
C PRO A 1 9.00 3.41 6.63
N ASN A 2 9.48 2.28 6.07
CA ASN A 2 9.04 1.79 4.76
C ASN A 2 7.53 1.47 4.72
N VAL A 3 7.01 0.78 5.74
CA VAL A 3 5.57 0.42 5.80
C VAL A 3 4.68 1.66 5.77
N SER A 4 5.00 2.70 6.56
CA SER A 4 4.25 3.95 6.57
C SER A 4 4.25 4.63 5.19
N SER A 5 5.40 4.67 4.52
CA SER A 5 5.51 5.28 3.18
C SER A 5 4.70 4.50 2.14
N GLU A 6 4.74 3.17 2.19
CA GLU A 6 4.00 2.32 1.26
C GLU A 6 2.48 2.42 1.47
N VAL A 7 2.00 2.42 2.73
CA VAL A 7 0.58 2.62 3.03
C VAL A 7 0.12 4.00 2.55
N ASN A 8 0.93 5.05 2.79
CA ASN A 8 0.65 6.39 2.25
C ASN A 8 0.56 6.38 0.71
N GLY A 9 1.46 5.68 0.03
CA GLY A 9 1.46 5.54 -1.43
C GLY A 9 0.18 4.89 -1.96
N VAL A 10 -0.27 3.80 -1.34
CA VAL A 10 -1.55 3.15 -1.69
C VAL A 10 -2.72 4.11 -1.52
N LEU A 11 -2.80 4.78 -0.37
CA LEU A 11 -3.90 5.72 -0.08
C LEU A 11 -3.85 6.95 -0.98
N LYS A 12 -2.67 7.49 -1.28
CA LYS A 12 -2.48 8.60 -2.22
C LYS A 12 -3.02 8.27 -3.60
N ARG A 13 -2.71 7.08 -4.11
CA ARG A 13 -3.24 6.64 -5.39
C ARG A 13 -4.78 6.55 -5.40
N MET A 14 -5.36 5.99 -4.36
CA MET A 14 -6.82 5.85 -4.26
C MET A 14 -7.55 7.19 -4.30
N PHE A 15 -6.97 8.21 -3.72
CA PHE A 15 -7.63 9.50 -3.52
C PHE A 15 -7.17 10.60 -4.48
N GLY A 16 -6.16 10.32 -5.33
CA GLY A 16 -5.73 11.16 -6.44
C GLY A 16 -5.63 12.66 -6.10
N ASP A 17 -6.30 13.49 -6.88
CA ASP A 17 -6.25 14.95 -6.77
C ASP A 17 -6.75 15.50 -5.42
N SER A 18 -7.48 14.72 -4.66
CA SER A 18 -7.93 15.12 -3.32
C SER A 18 -6.88 14.86 -2.21
N TRP A 19 -5.66 14.44 -2.59
CA TRP A 19 -4.53 14.22 -1.69
C TRP A 19 -3.71 15.50 -1.53
N GLY A 20 -3.69 16.08 -0.34
CA GLY A 20 -2.95 17.30 -0.04
C GLY A 20 -1.75 17.07 0.89
N PRO A 21 -0.76 17.98 0.88
CA PRO A 21 0.45 17.84 1.71
C PRO A 21 0.16 17.72 3.21
N ARG A 22 -0.83 18.49 3.70
CA ARG A 22 -1.22 18.47 5.12
C ARG A 22 -1.85 17.13 5.52
N LEU A 23 -2.68 16.55 4.66
CA LEU A 23 -3.26 15.22 4.86
C LEU A 23 -2.15 14.17 4.92
N GLU A 24 -1.22 14.21 3.97
CA GLU A 24 -0.09 13.28 3.92
C GLU A 24 0.78 13.37 5.18
N HIS A 25 1.05 14.59 5.64
CA HIS A 25 1.82 14.86 6.85
C HIS A 25 1.15 14.23 8.09
N ILE A 26 -0.13 14.53 8.32
CA ILE A 26 -0.89 13.99 9.45
C ILE A 26 -0.94 12.46 9.39
N LEU A 27 -1.28 11.90 8.24
CA LEU A 27 -1.40 10.46 8.07
C LEU A 27 -0.06 9.74 8.27
N ARG A 28 1.04 10.32 7.82
CA ARG A 28 2.40 9.80 8.04
C ARG A 28 2.71 9.64 9.52
N TYR A 29 2.52 10.68 10.33
CA TYR A 29 2.80 10.62 11.77
C TYR A 29 1.79 9.74 12.51
N THR A 30 0.56 9.67 12.03
CA THR A 30 -0.45 8.74 12.53
C THR A 30 0.00 7.29 12.33
N LEU A 31 0.42 6.94 11.13
CA LEU A 31 0.89 5.58 10.82
C LEU A 31 2.17 5.24 11.59
N LEU A 32 3.11 6.17 11.71
CA LEU A 32 4.33 5.95 12.48
C LEU A 32 4.03 5.67 13.96
N ALA A 33 3.13 6.42 14.58
CA ALA A 33 2.73 6.19 15.96
C ALA A 33 2.01 4.83 16.14
N LEU A 34 1.13 4.47 15.20
CA LEU A 34 0.42 3.19 15.25
C LEU A 34 1.33 1.98 15.00
N LEU A 35 2.40 2.13 14.22
CA LEU A 35 3.38 1.06 13.98
C LEU A 35 4.18 0.69 15.23
N ASP A 36 4.35 1.62 16.16
CA ASP A 36 5.05 1.36 17.45
C ASP A 36 4.12 0.68 18.47
N ARG A 37 2.80 0.83 18.32
CA ARG A 37 1.82 0.23 19.23
C ARG A 37 1.48 -1.20 18.81
N PRO A 38 1.60 -2.19 19.73
CA PRO A 38 1.20 -3.57 19.45
C PRO A 38 -0.26 -3.69 19.03
N ASP A 39 -0.53 -4.65 18.14
CA ASP A 39 -1.87 -5.02 17.67
C ASP A 39 -2.68 -3.88 17.03
N SER A 40 -2.02 -2.80 16.61
CA SER A 40 -2.67 -1.70 15.88
C SER A 40 -3.08 -2.13 14.47
N THR A 41 -4.16 -1.53 14.00
CA THR A 41 -4.74 -1.77 12.67
C THR A 41 -4.97 -0.46 11.94
N LEU A 42 -5.33 -0.53 10.64
CA LEU A 42 -5.70 0.66 9.87
C LEU A 42 -6.99 1.33 10.39
N LEU A 43 -7.81 0.61 11.17
CA LEU A 43 -9.01 1.19 11.80
C LEU A 43 -8.65 2.17 12.91
N ASP A 44 -7.50 2.00 13.53
CA ASP A 44 -7.02 2.86 14.62
C ASP A 44 -6.58 4.25 14.13
N ILE A 45 -6.43 4.45 12.81
CA ILE A 45 -6.16 5.78 12.23
C ILE A 45 -7.22 6.79 12.65
N SER A 46 -8.50 6.44 12.53
CA SER A 46 -9.58 7.34 12.96
C SER A 46 -9.57 7.53 14.46
N ARG A 47 -9.31 6.47 15.20
CA ARG A 47 -9.32 6.49 16.66
C ARG A 47 -8.24 7.36 17.27
N ILE A 48 -6.99 7.26 16.81
CA ILE A 48 -5.90 8.11 17.33
C ILE A 48 -6.11 9.59 17.03
N LEU A 49 -6.84 9.92 15.94
CA LEU A 49 -7.14 11.31 15.58
C LEU A 49 -8.28 11.91 16.41
N THR A 50 -9.24 11.12 16.85
CA THR A 50 -10.46 11.60 17.51
C THR A 50 -10.52 11.32 19.02
N ASP A 51 -9.92 10.22 19.48
CA ASP A 51 -9.93 9.79 20.88
C ASP A 51 -8.62 10.23 21.58
N LYS A 52 -8.73 11.14 22.56
CA LYS A 52 -7.59 11.69 23.30
C LYS A 52 -6.91 10.65 24.19
N ASP A 53 -7.68 9.77 24.81
CA ASP A 53 -7.16 8.77 25.72
C ASP A 53 -6.42 7.66 24.96
N PHE A 54 -7.01 7.17 23.87
CA PHE A 54 -6.35 6.23 22.97
C PHE A 54 -5.06 6.81 22.36
N ARG A 55 -5.08 8.07 21.97
CA ARG A 55 -3.89 8.76 21.48
C ARG A 55 -2.79 8.82 22.53
N LYS A 56 -3.14 9.22 23.76
CA LYS A 56 -2.20 9.28 24.88
C LYS A 56 -1.55 7.91 25.13
N GLU A 57 -2.35 6.86 25.26
CA GLU A 57 -1.89 5.48 25.41
C GLU A 57 -0.97 5.06 24.24
N THR A 58 -1.35 5.35 22.99
CA THR A 58 -0.54 5.01 21.83
C THR A 58 0.83 5.68 21.86
N LEU A 59 0.90 6.94 22.28
CA LEU A 59 2.15 7.68 22.35
C LEU A 59 3.11 7.19 23.47
N GLU A 60 2.64 6.40 24.42
CA GLU A 60 3.49 5.74 25.41
C GLU A 60 4.37 4.66 24.77
N TYR A 61 3.97 4.08 23.66
CA TYR A 61 4.76 3.11 22.91
C TYR A 61 5.77 3.76 21.95
N CYS A 62 5.59 5.05 21.63
CA CYS A 62 6.42 5.74 20.65
C CYS A 62 7.78 6.11 21.23
N THR A 63 8.84 5.71 20.54
CA THR A 63 10.23 6.03 20.92
C THR A 63 10.85 7.09 20.01
N ASP A 64 10.33 7.29 18.82
CA ASP A 64 10.83 8.29 17.85
C ASP A 64 10.49 9.70 18.31
N VAL A 65 11.53 10.49 18.57
CA VAL A 65 11.42 11.88 19.05
C VAL A 65 10.65 12.75 18.06
N THR A 66 10.80 12.51 16.75
CA THR A 66 10.13 13.30 15.70
C THR A 66 8.62 13.03 15.70
N VAL A 67 8.22 11.78 15.91
CA VAL A 67 6.80 11.40 16.04
C VAL A 67 6.20 12.04 17.30
N LEU A 68 6.91 11.96 18.42
CA LEU A 68 6.47 12.59 19.68
C LEU A 68 6.38 14.11 19.57
N GLN A 69 7.32 14.75 18.85
CA GLN A 69 7.31 16.19 18.62
C GLN A 69 6.08 16.63 17.81
N PHE A 70 5.75 15.91 16.74
CA PHE A 70 4.52 16.19 15.98
C PHE A 70 3.29 16.14 16.88
N TRP A 71 3.11 15.06 17.64
CA TRP A 71 1.90 14.88 18.45
C TRP A 71 1.81 15.83 19.65
N LYS A 72 2.93 16.16 20.30
CA LYS A 72 2.95 16.99 21.50
C LYS A 72 3.06 18.48 21.20
N GLN A 73 3.88 18.86 20.20
CA GLN A 73 4.20 20.27 19.94
C GLN A 73 3.43 20.84 18.76
N GLU A 74 3.13 20.05 17.74
CA GLU A 74 2.37 20.52 16.59
C GLU A 74 0.87 20.24 16.79
N PHE A 75 0.46 18.98 16.74
CA PHE A 75 -0.95 18.59 16.87
C PHE A 75 -1.55 18.96 18.21
N GLY A 76 -0.80 18.79 19.29
CA GLY A 76 -1.24 19.08 20.67
C GLY A 76 -1.49 20.57 20.96
N GLN A 77 -0.97 21.46 20.12
CA GLN A 77 -1.18 22.91 20.25
C GLN A 77 -2.32 23.44 19.37
N TRP A 78 -2.87 22.60 18.50
CA TRP A 78 -3.99 23.03 17.68
C TRP A 78 -5.25 23.20 18.54
N ASN A 79 -5.96 24.29 18.29
CA ASN A 79 -7.29 24.46 18.87
C ASN A 79 -8.29 23.51 18.21
N GLU A 80 -9.46 23.32 18.81
CA GLU A 80 -10.48 22.38 18.37
C GLU A 80 -10.90 22.59 16.91
N LYS A 81 -11.03 23.82 16.47
CA LYS A 81 -11.36 24.15 15.07
C LYS A 81 -10.26 23.68 14.12
N GLN A 82 -9.00 23.98 14.44
CA GLN A 82 -7.85 23.55 13.64
C GLN A 82 -7.72 22.04 13.58
N VAL A 83 -7.96 21.34 14.70
CA VAL A 83 -7.99 19.86 14.74
C VAL A 83 -9.05 19.36 13.77
N ASN A 84 -10.31 19.78 13.92
CA ASN A 84 -11.42 19.30 13.11
C ASN A 84 -11.20 19.54 11.61
N GLU A 85 -10.76 20.74 11.21
CA GLU A 85 -10.46 21.06 9.81
C GLU A 85 -9.31 20.21 9.26
N SER A 86 -8.32 19.90 10.07
CA SER A 86 -7.12 19.18 9.63
C SER A 86 -7.33 17.67 9.52
N ILE A 87 -8.10 17.07 10.43
CA ILE A 87 -8.33 15.63 10.44
C ILE A 87 -9.49 15.20 9.53
N ALA A 88 -10.45 16.11 9.22
CA ALA A 88 -11.61 15.78 8.42
C ALA A 88 -11.25 15.14 7.05
N PRO A 89 -10.26 15.63 6.28
CA PRO A 89 -9.86 14.99 5.05
C PRO A 89 -9.33 13.56 5.24
N VAL A 90 -8.59 13.30 6.34
CA VAL A 90 -8.08 11.96 6.67
C VAL A 90 -9.24 11.04 7.03
N LEU A 91 -10.13 11.48 7.92
CA LEU A 91 -11.28 10.70 8.37
C LEU A 91 -12.23 10.36 7.21
N ASN A 92 -12.49 11.29 6.30
CA ASN A 92 -13.32 11.06 5.12
C ASN A 92 -12.73 9.94 4.24
N LYS A 93 -11.42 9.96 4.04
CA LYS A 93 -10.73 8.96 3.20
C LYS A 93 -10.65 7.60 3.86
N VAL A 94 -10.26 7.56 5.13
CA VAL A 94 -10.23 6.31 5.90
C VAL A 94 -11.65 5.76 6.04
N GLY A 95 -12.64 6.61 6.31
CA GLY A 95 -14.04 6.23 6.41
C GLY A 95 -14.59 5.60 5.13
N ALA A 96 -14.20 6.09 3.96
CA ALA A 96 -14.67 5.60 2.68
C ALA A 96 -14.38 4.10 2.49
N PHE A 97 -13.18 3.63 2.83
CA PHE A 97 -12.86 2.21 2.69
C PHE A 97 -13.19 1.38 3.94
N THR A 98 -13.20 1.96 5.15
CA THR A 98 -13.60 1.24 6.36
C THR A 98 -15.11 1.08 6.52
N ALA A 99 -15.91 1.84 5.77
CA ALA A 99 -17.36 1.70 5.74
C ALA A 99 -17.81 0.33 5.21
N ASN A 100 -17.07 -0.25 4.27
CA ASN A 100 -17.38 -1.59 3.75
C ASN A 100 -17.04 -2.66 4.80
N PRO A 101 -18.01 -3.51 5.22
CA PRO A 101 -17.79 -4.53 6.24
C PRO A 101 -16.72 -5.57 5.86
N ILE A 102 -16.63 -5.94 4.58
CA ILE A 102 -15.64 -6.92 4.09
C ILE A 102 -14.24 -6.34 4.26
N ILE A 103 -14.02 -5.12 3.76
CA ILE A 103 -12.72 -4.45 3.90
C ILE A 103 -12.37 -4.27 5.36
N ARG A 104 -13.30 -3.72 6.14
CA ARG A 104 -13.10 -3.49 7.58
C ARG A 104 -12.69 -4.75 8.32
N ASN A 105 -13.32 -5.89 8.04
CA ASN A 105 -12.99 -7.16 8.68
C ASN A 105 -11.61 -7.70 8.26
N ILE A 106 -11.17 -7.40 7.04
CA ILE A 106 -9.84 -7.80 6.54
C ILE A 106 -8.74 -6.92 7.15
N ILE A 107 -8.87 -5.60 7.03
CA ILE A 107 -7.82 -4.66 7.47
C ILE A 107 -7.81 -4.40 8.96
N GLY A 108 -8.90 -4.76 9.66
CA GLY A 108 -9.03 -4.66 11.11
C GLY A 108 -8.46 -5.85 11.87
N GLN A 109 -7.86 -6.83 11.19
CA GLN A 109 -7.19 -7.95 11.87
C GLN A 109 -5.82 -7.51 12.39
N PRO A 110 -5.55 -7.58 13.70
CA PRO A 110 -4.27 -7.17 14.27
C PRO A 110 -3.13 -8.11 13.85
N ARG A 111 -3.45 -9.35 13.50
CA ARG A 111 -2.49 -10.36 13.06
C ARG A 111 -2.87 -10.90 11.69
N SER A 112 -1.91 -10.92 10.77
CA SER A 112 -2.09 -11.59 9.49
C SER A 112 -2.22 -13.10 9.67
N SER A 113 -3.21 -13.71 9.00
CA SER A 113 -3.38 -15.16 8.97
C SER A 113 -2.30 -15.89 8.18
N PHE A 114 -1.53 -15.17 7.35
CA PHE A 114 -0.43 -15.71 6.57
C PHE A 114 0.75 -14.73 6.52
N ASP A 115 1.93 -15.29 6.36
CA ASP A 115 3.19 -14.57 6.19
C ASP A 115 3.66 -14.72 4.74
N VAL A 116 3.68 -13.60 4.00
CA VAL A 116 4.08 -13.58 2.58
C VAL A 116 5.54 -13.96 2.41
N ARG A 117 6.44 -13.51 3.32
CA ARG A 117 7.85 -13.88 3.26
C ARG A 117 8.02 -15.39 3.40
N LYS A 118 7.32 -16.00 4.35
CA LYS A 118 7.34 -17.46 4.55
C LYS A 118 6.76 -18.21 3.35
N ILE A 119 5.67 -17.70 2.74
CA ILE A 119 5.11 -18.27 1.51
C ILE A 119 6.16 -18.28 0.39
N MET A 120 6.90 -17.18 0.21
CA MET A 120 7.95 -17.08 -0.79
C MET A 120 9.10 -18.06 -0.54
N ASP A 121 9.61 -18.09 0.69
CA ASP A 121 10.82 -18.86 1.02
C ASP A 121 10.55 -20.36 1.07
N GLU A 122 9.37 -20.79 1.49
CA GLU A 122 8.93 -22.17 1.47
C GLU A 122 8.43 -22.64 0.08
N GLY A 123 8.26 -21.72 -0.87
CA GLY A 123 7.78 -22.00 -2.23
C GLY A 123 6.33 -22.45 -2.27
N LYS A 124 5.50 -21.86 -1.44
CA LYS A 124 4.06 -22.10 -1.42
C LYS A 124 3.37 -21.33 -2.54
N ILE A 125 2.19 -21.80 -2.91
CA ILE A 125 1.31 -21.15 -3.87
C ILE A 125 0.27 -20.32 -3.10
N LEU A 126 0.16 -19.03 -3.46
CA LEU A 126 -0.86 -18.11 -2.96
C LEU A 126 -1.79 -17.74 -4.12
N VAL A 127 -3.06 -18.10 -4.00
CA VAL A 127 -4.10 -17.70 -4.96
C VAL A 127 -5.02 -16.69 -4.27
N VAL A 128 -5.19 -15.53 -4.87
CA VAL A 128 -6.01 -14.44 -4.32
C VAL A 128 -7.12 -14.10 -5.30
N ASN A 129 -8.36 -14.23 -4.87
CA ASN A 129 -9.51 -13.85 -5.65
C ASN A 129 -9.96 -12.43 -5.25
N LEU A 130 -9.72 -11.46 -6.14
CA LEU A 130 -10.14 -10.06 -6.00
C LEU A 130 -11.27 -9.72 -6.99
N SER A 131 -12.19 -10.65 -7.22
CA SER A 131 -13.29 -10.49 -8.14
C SER A 131 -14.11 -9.22 -7.83
N LYS A 132 -14.15 -8.28 -8.78
CA LYS A 132 -14.92 -7.04 -8.71
C LYS A 132 -16.42 -7.29 -8.46
N GLY A 133 -16.95 -8.39 -8.99
CA GLY A 133 -18.35 -8.77 -8.79
C GLY A 133 -18.69 -9.19 -7.36
N LEU A 134 -17.71 -9.63 -6.58
CA LEU A 134 -17.92 -10.07 -5.19
C LEU A 134 -17.67 -8.95 -4.17
N ILE A 135 -16.64 -8.14 -4.36
CA ILE A 135 -16.19 -7.16 -3.36
C ILE A 135 -16.32 -5.71 -3.82
N GLY A 136 -16.69 -5.48 -5.07
CA GLY A 136 -16.74 -4.15 -5.70
C GLY A 136 -15.37 -3.73 -6.27
N GLU A 137 -15.40 -2.84 -7.27
CA GLU A 137 -14.20 -2.43 -8.00
C GLU A 137 -13.19 -1.68 -7.12
N ASP A 138 -13.66 -0.66 -6.40
CA ASP A 138 -12.81 0.14 -5.51
C ASP A 138 -12.15 -0.74 -4.43
N ASN A 139 -12.93 -1.64 -3.82
CA ASN A 139 -12.43 -2.53 -2.79
C ASN A 139 -11.40 -3.53 -3.32
N ALA A 140 -11.62 -4.06 -4.53
CA ALA A 140 -10.65 -4.93 -5.21
C ALA A 140 -9.33 -4.19 -5.46
N GLY A 141 -9.40 -2.95 -5.94
CA GLY A 141 -8.24 -2.08 -6.15
C GLY A 141 -7.45 -1.84 -4.87
N ILE A 142 -8.17 -1.53 -3.76
CA ILE A 142 -7.56 -1.27 -2.45
C ILE A 142 -6.83 -2.51 -1.94
N LEU A 143 -7.54 -3.63 -1.83
CA LEU A 143 -6.98 -4.86 -1.29
C LEU A 143 -5.82 -5.39 -2.14
N GLY A 144 -5.96 -5.31 -3.47
CA GLY A 144 -4.91 -5.70 -4.39
C GLY A 144 -3.66 -4.83 -4.26
N SER A 145 -3.81 -3.51 -4.15
CA SER A 145 -2.69 -2.59 -3.94
C SER A 145 -1.97 -2.84 -2.61
N PHE A 146 -2.70 -3.08 -1.51
CA PHE A 146 -2.09 -3.46 -0.23
C PHE A 146 -1.38 -4.81 -0.30
N LEU A 147 -1.96 -5.79 -0.99
CA LEU A 147 -1.36 -7.11 -1.14
C LEU A 147 -0.07 -7.05 -1.97
N VAL A 148 -0.09 -6.34 -3.09
CA VAL A 148 1.10 -6.13 -3.94
C VAL A 148 2.20 -5.44 -3.15
N THR A 149 1.86 -4.40 -2.40
CA THR A 149 2.80 -3.72 -1.51
C THR A 149 3.38 -4.67 -0.46
N LYS A 150 2.55 -5.51 0.14
CA LYS A 150 3.01 -6.51 1.13
C LYS A 150 3.94 -7.55 0.50
N ILE A 151 3.67 -7.98 -0.73
CA ILE A 151 4.53 -8.88 -1.51
C ILE A 151 5.88 -8.20 -1.80
N GLN A 152 5.86 -6.93 -2.21
CA GLN A 152 7.08 -6.14 -2.44
C GLN A 152 7.94 -6.05 -1.17
N LEU A 153 7.36 -5.64 -0.05
CA LEU A 153 8.08 -5.53 1.23
C LEU A 153 8.66 -6.88 1.67
N ALA A 154 7.91 -7.96 1.49
CA ALA A 154 8.38 -9.31 1.77
C ALA A 154 9.54 -9.72 0.86
N ALA A 155 9.49 -9.37 -0.43
CA ALA A 155 10.58 -9.62 -1.35
C ALA A 155 11.84 -8.82 -0.96
N MET A 156 11.69 -7.51 -0.71
CA MET A 156 12.80 -6.62 -0.31
C MET A 156 13.43 -7.05 1.02
N SER A 157 12.66 -7.62 1.96
CA SER A 157 13.19 -8.13 3.22
C SER A 157 14.18 -9.29 3.03
N ARG A 158 14.19 -9.93 1.84
CA ARG A 158 15.17 -10.97 1.46
C ARG A 158 16.59 -10.44 1.27
N SER A 159 16.80 -9.13 1.44
CA SER A 159 18.16 -8.56 1.55
C SER A 159 18.97 -9.14 2.71
N ASP A 160 18.31 -9.73 3.71
CA ASP A 160 18.94 -10.48 4.80
C ASP A 160 19.56 -11.81 4.38
N ILE A 161 19.28 -12.29 3.15
CA ILE A 161 19.93 -13.45 2.52
C ILE A 161 21.06 -12.88 1.61
N PRO A 162 22.33 -12.92 2.04
CA PRO A 162 23.42 -12.28 1.28
C PRO A 162 23.66 -12.92 -0.10
N ASP A 163 23.52 -14.23 -0.17
CA ASP A 163 23.69 -15.01 -1.40
C ASP A 163 22.38 -14.99 -2.21
N VAL A 164 22.38 -14.23 -3.30
CA VAL A 164 21.22 -14.09 -4.19
C VAL A 164 20.76 -15.43 -4.77
N SER A 165 21.68 -16.38 -5.00
CA SER A 165 21.35 -17.70 -5.54
C SER A 165 20.50 -18.54 -4.59
N LYS A 166 20.52 -18.25 -3.29
CA LYS A 166 19.70 -18.89 -2.25
C LYS A 166 18.33 -18.28 -2.10
N ARG A 167 18.05 -17.14 -2.74
CA ARG A 167 16.72 -16.54 -2.76
C ARG A 167 15.85 -17.33 -3.73
N ARG A 168 14.96 -18.15 -3.19
CA ARG A 168 14.05 -18.96 -4.00
C ARG A 168 13.23 -18.07 -4.94
N PRO A 169 13.19 -18.31 -6.27
CA PRO A 169 12.36 -17.55 -7.18
C PRO A 169 10.88 -17.62 -6.79
N PHE A 170 10.24 -16.47 -6.73
CA PHE A 170 8.81 -16.33 -6.52
C PHE A 170 8.20 -15.64 -7.74
N TYR A 171 7.16 -16.23 -8.30
CA TYR A 171 6.50 -15.75 -9.51
C TYR A 171 5.18 -15.11 -9.14
N LEU A 172 5.05 -13.82 -9.38
CA LEU A 172 3.83 -13.04 -9.16
C LEU A 172 3.15 -12.81 -10.51
N TYR A 173 1.93 -13.30 -10.63
CA TYR A 173 1.06 -13.08 -11.78
C TYR A 173 -0.04 -12.11 -11.37
N VAL A 174 -0.20 -11.01 -12.09
CA VAL A 174 -1.21 -9.99 -11.81
C VAL A 174 -2.03 -9.76 -13.08
N ASP A 175 -3.26 -10.23 -13.04
CA ASP A 175 -4.25 -9.94 -14.08
C ASP A 175 -4.93 -8.58 -13.81
N GLU A 176 -5.38 -7.89 -14.88
CA GLU A 176 -5.94 -6.54 -14.78
C GLU A 176 -5.02 -5.59 -13.96
N PHE A 177 -3.73 -5.67 -14.26
CA PHE A 177 -2.65 -5.01 -13.53
C PHE A 177 -2.87 -3.52 -13.29
N GLN A 178 -3.47 -2.81 -14.24
CA GLN A 178 -3.78 -1.38 -14.14
C GLN A 178 -4.62 -1.02 -12.90
N ASN A 179 -5.38 -1.98 -12.35
CA ASN A 179 -6.20 -1.73 -11.16
C ASN A 179 -5.36 -1.68 -9.87
N PHE A 180 -4.18 -2.27 -9.87
CA PHE A 180 -3.34 -2.44 -8.68
C PHE A 180 -2.01 -1.68 -8.75
N ALA A 181 -1.64 -1.19 -9.95
CA ALA A 181 -0.37 -0.50 -10.17
C ALA A 181 -0.31 0.81 -9.39
N THR A 182 0.55 0.92 -8.40
CA THR A 182 0.92 2.14 -7.67
C THR A 182 2.28 2.64 -8.18
N ASP A 183 2.68 3.86 -7.82
CA ASP A 183 4.03 4.37 -8.15
C ASP A 183 5.13 3.46 -7.57
N SER A 184 4.86 2.78 -6.44
CA SER A 184 5.74 1.74 -5.88
C SER A 184 5.98 0.59 -6.85
N PHE A 185 5.09 0.38 -7.82
CA PHE A 185 5.24 -0.68 -8.82
C PHE A 185 6.43 -0.46 -9.76
N SER A 186 6.78 0.80 -10.04
CA SER A 186 7.96 1.13 -10.81
C SER A 186 9.24 0.64 -10.11
N VAL A 187 9.26 0.71 -8.78
CA VAL A 187 10.35 0.17 -7.94
C VAL A 187 10.36 -1.36 -8.00
N ILE A 188 9.19 -2.01 -7.96
CA ILE A 188 9.12 -3.48 -8.12
C ILE A 188 9.72 -3.88 -9.48
N LEU A 189 9.29 -3.26 -10.55
CA LEU A 189 9.74 -3.58 -11.91
C LEU A 189 11.27 -3.43 -12.05
N SER A 190 11.85 -2.38 -11.48
CA SER A 190 13.30 -2.11 -11.58
C SER A 190 14.16 -2.96 -10.64
N GLU A 191 13.64 -3.33 -9.46
CA GLU A 191 14.46 -3.91 -8.39
C GLU A 191 14.10 -5.35 -8.00
N ALA A 192 12.89 -5.83 -8.28
CA ALA A 192 12.35 -7.07 -7.76
C ALA A 192 13.20 -8.30 -8.10
N ARG A 193 13.85 -8.30 -9.26
CA ARG A 193 14.70 -9.41 -9.73
C ARG A 193 15.82 -9.73 -8.75
N LYS A 194 16.45 -8.73 -8.12
CA LYS A 194 17.54 -8.96 -7.14
C LYS A 194 17.07 -9.63 -5.87
N TYR A 195 15.77 -9.57 -5.58
CA TYR A 195 15.14 -10.23 -4.42
C TYR A 195 14.47 -11.56 -4.77
N GLY A 196 14.65 -12.04 -6.02
CA GLY A 196 14.04 -13.29 -6.47
C GLY A 196 12.54 -13.19 -6.74
N LEU A 197 12.01 -11.98 -6.97
CA LEU A 197 10.62 -11.77 -7.38
C LEU A 197 10.55 -11.57 -8.89
N ASN A 198 9.83 -12.45 -9.58
CA ASN A 198 9.58 -12.40 -11.01
C ASN A 198 8.12 -11.97 -11.23
N LEU A 199 7.91 -11.04 -12.12
CA LEU A 199 6.61 -10.43 -12.35
C LEU A 199 6.09 -10.73 -13.75
N THR A 200 4.86 -11.19 -13.82
CA THR A 200 4.07 -11.29 -15.05
C THR A 200 2.80 -10.49 -14.88
N VAL A 201 2.59 -9.51 -15.72
CA VAL A 201 1.41 -8.64 -15.67
C VAL A 201 0.61 -8.77 -16.94
N ALA A 202 -0.71 -8.70 -16.83
CA ALA A 202 -1.63 -8.64 -17.95
C ALA A 202 -2.54 -7.41 -17.80
N ASN A 203 -2.79 -6.74 -18.91
CA ASN A 203 -3.70 -5.60 -18.97
C ASN A 203 -4.39 -5.54 -20.35
N GLN A 204 -5.53 -4.90 -20.42
CA GLN A 204 -6.32 -4.80 -21.66
C GLN A 204 -5.93 -3.58 -22.49
N TYR A 205 -5.64 -2.43 -21.85
CA TYR A 205 -5.34 -1.17 -22.53
C TYR A 205 -4.16 -0.46 -21.87
N ILE A 206 -3.19 -0.04 -22.68
CA ILE A 206 -2.02 0.72 -22.21
C ILE A 206 -2.44 2.08 -21.63
N ALA A 207 -3.45 2.72 -22.23
CA ALA A 207 -3.97 4.01 -21.78
C ALA A 207 -4.55 4.02 -20.35
N GLN A 208 -4.80 2.86 -19.76
CA GLN A 208 -5.25 2.75 -18.37
C GLN A 208 -4.11 2.83 -17.34
N MET A 209 -2.87 2.77 -17.80
CA MET A 209 -1.70 2.94 -16.92
C MET A 209 -1.37 4.43 -16.79
N THR A 210 -0.91 4.84 -15.61
CA THR A 210 -0.25 6.15 -15.46
C THR A 210 1.04 6.17 -16.28
N ASP A 211 1.47 7.35 -16.72
CA ASP A 211 2.71 7.50 -17.50
C ASP A 211 3.93 6.88 -16.80
N SER A 212 4.06 7.11 -15.50
CA SER A 212 5.14 6.55 -14.68
C SER A 212 5.16 5.01 -14.68
N VAL A 213 3.99 4.39 -14.56
CA VAL A 213 3.87 2.91 -14.57
C VAL A 213 4.12 2.36 -15.97
N ARG A 214 3.57 3.00 -17.00
CA ARG A 214 3.77 2.62 -18.41
C ARG A 214 5.25 2.64 -18.76
N ASP A 215 5.95 3.74 -18.47
CA ASP A 215 7.37 3.90 -18.76
C ASP A 215 8.22 2.89 -17.98
N ALA A 216 7.85 2.59 -16.74
CA ALA A 216 8.51 1.55 -15.96
C ALA A 216 8.29 0.14 -16.54
N VAL A 217 7.10 -0.17 -17.03
CA VAL A 217 6.80 -1.45 -17.69
C VAL A 217 7.67 -1.59 -18.94
N PHE A 218 7.58 -0.66 -19.89
CA PHE A 218 8.33 -0.76 -21.14
C PHE A 218 9.84 -0.67 -20.97
N GLY A 219 10.32 0.01 -19.92
CA GLY A 219 11.76 0.13 -19.61
C GLY A 219 12.36 -1.09 -18.92
N ASN A 220 11.57 -1.94 -18.26
CA ASN A 220 12.09 -3.03 -17.42
C ASN A 220 11.59 -4.43 -17.81
N VAL A 221 10.54 -4.55 -18.62
CA VAL A 221 10.00 -5.85 -19.04
C VAL A 221 10.87 -6.44 -20.14
N GLY A 222 11.37 -7.64 -19.93
CA GLY A 222 12.23 -8.34 -20.92
C GLY A 222 11.47 -9.06 -22.02
N THR A 223 10.16 -9.32 -21.84
CA THR A 223 9.32 -10.01 -22.82
C THR A 223 7.93 -9.38 -22.84
N THR A 224 7.50 -8.94 -24.02
CA THR A 224 6.15 -8.42 -24.24
C THR A 224 5.42 -9.37 -25.21
N ILE A 225 4.22 -9.78 -24.82
CA ILE A 225 3.33 -10.60 -25.65
C ILE A 225 2.08 -9.77 -25.90
N SER A 226 1.81 -9.46 -27.14
CA SER A 226 0.64 -8.71 -27.57
C SER A 226 -0.27 -9.57 -28.43
N PHE A 227 -1.56 -9.51 -28.13
CA PHE A 227 -2.60 -10.09 -28.98
C PHE A 227 -3.23 -8.98 -29.83
N ARG A 228 -4.55 -8.99 -29.99
CA ARG A 228 -5.27 -7.92 -30.67
C ARG A 228 -5.30 -6.67 -29.77
N VAL A 229 -4.83 -5.55 -30.30
CA VAL A 229 -4.75 -4.27 -29.60
C VAL A 229 -5.73 -3.24 -30.21
N SER A 230 -6.01 -2.18 -29.44
CA SER A 230 -6.77 -1.04 -29.91
C SER A 230 -5.97 -0.21 -30.94
N ALA A 231 -6.66 0.65 -31.69
CA ALA A 231 -5.99 1.57 -32.60
C ALA A 231 -5.08 2.58 -31.87
N ASP A 232 -5.43 2.93 -30.63
CA ASP A 232 -4.67 3.88 -29.82
C ASP A 232 -3.40 3.25 -29.21
N ASP A 233 -3.44 1.95 -28.90
CA ASP A 233 -2.30 1.24 -28.33
C ASP A 233 -1.30 0.75 -29.40
N ALA A 234 -1.76 0.52 -30.63
CA ALA A 234 -0.93 -0.02 -31.71
C ALA A 234 0.36 0.79 -32.01
N PRO A 235 0.37 2.13 -31.95
CA PRO A 235 1.58 2.91 -32.16
C PRO A 235 2.63 2.79 -31.03
N ILE A 236 2.24 2.27 -29.87
CA ILE A 236 3.08 2.18 -28.66
C ILE A 236 3.78 0.82 -28.61
N LEU A 237 3.22 -0.20 -29.24
CA LEU A 237 3.70 -1.59 -29.29
C LEU A 237 4.51 -1.89 -30.56
#